data_4808f9f7330715e1ffa24e1c37a81747
#
_entry.id   4808f9f7330715e1ffa24e1c37a81747
#
_cell.length_a   1.000
_cell.length_b   1.000
_cell.length_c   1.000
_cell.angle_alpha   90.00
_cell.angle_beta   90.00
_cell.angle_gamma   90.00
#
_symmetry.space_group_name_H-M   'P 1'
#
loop_
_entity.id
_entity.type
_entity.pdbx_description
1 polymer ?
#
loop_
_entity_poly.entity_id
_entity_poly.type
_entity_poly.pdbx_seq_one_letter_code
_entity_poly.pdbx_strand_id
1 'polypeptide(L)'
;GLNPHAGEGGLLGRDDATRIAPGIARARGRLRAAGVAATVDGPVPAESAFRLAVGGRWDGVVAMYHDQATIPMKVASFGDAVNVSLGLPIVRTSVDHGTAYDRAGRWTADEAGMRAALSLARLLRAPRPRP
;
A
#
# COMPACT_ATOMS: atom_id res chain seq x y z
N GLY A 1 -2.70 9.77 7.49
CA GLY A 1 -3.87 10.46 8.09
C GLY A 1 -5.12 10.28 7.25
N LEU A 2 -6.29 10.33 7.90
CA LEU A 2 -7.59 10.28 7.23
C LEU A 2 -8.04 11.69 6.81
N ASN A 3 -7.93 12.65 7.73
CA ASN A 3 -8.36 14.01 7.51
C ASN A 3 -7.27 14.83 6.79
N PRO A 4 -7.63 15.91 6.07
CA PRO A 4 -6.64 16.83 5.52
C PRO A 4 -5.63 17.28 6.59
N HIS A 5 -4.36 17.37 6.23
CA HIS A 5 -3.26 17.71 7.13
C HIS A 5 -3.22 16.89 8.44
N ALA A 6 -3.68 15.62 8.39
CA ALA A 6 -3.82 14.74 9.55
C ALA A 6 -4.67 15.39 10.68
N GLY A 7 -5.71 16.14 10.28
CA GLY A 7 -6.66 16.78 11.18
C GLY A 7 -6.23 18.13 11.76
N GLU A 8 -5.00 18.58 11.55
CA GLU A 8 -4.46 19.88 12.00
C GLU A 8 -4.88 20.25 13.43
N GLY A 9 -4.52 19.38 14.39
CA GLY A 9 -4.91 19.57 15.79
C GLY A 9 -6.40 19.44 16.09
N GLY A 10 -7.19 18.91 15.14
CA GLY A 10 -8.64 18.73 15.25
C GLY A 10 -9.46 19.78 14.52
N LEU A 11 -8.82 20.76 13.88
CA LEU A 11 -9.48 21.80 13.10
C LEU A 11 -10.16 21.20 11.84
N LEU A 12 -9.49 20.27 11.17
CA LEU A 12 -9.93 19.64 9.92
C LEU A 12 -10.48 18.21 10.12
N GLY A 13 -10.80 17.85 11.34
CA GLY A 13 -11.32 16.53 11.71
C GLY A 13 -10.56 15.94 12.89
N ARG A 14 -11.24 15.09 13.64
CA ARG A 14 -10.70 14.51 14.89
C ARG A 14 -10.32 13.04 14.76
N ASP A 15 -10.60 12.40 13.62
CA ASP A 15 -10.39 10.96 13.44
C ASP A 15 -8.93 10.56 13.57
N ASP A 16 -8.02 11.39 13.10
CA ASP A 16 -6.59 11.12 13.22
C ASP A 16 -6.14 11.04 14.68
N ALA A 17 -6.61 11.94 15.53
CA ALA A 17 -6.30 11.93 16.95
C ALA A 17 -7.05 10.84 17.73
N THR A 18 -8.33 10.61 17.41
CA THR A 18 -9.20 9.74 18.23
C THR A 18 -9.24 8.29 17.77
N ARG A 19 -8.88 8.00 16.52
CA ARG A 19 -8.94 6.65 15.91
C ARG A 19 -7.60 6.19 15.39
N ILE A 20 -6.94 7.01 14.55
CA ILE A 20 -5.71 6.60 13.85
C ILE A 20 -4.53 6.52 14.83
N ALA A 21 -4.26 7.58 15.60
CA ALA A 21 -3.15 7.59 16.55
C ALA A 21 -3.24 6.46 17.60
N PRO A 22 -4.40 6.16 18.22
CA PRO A 22 -4.56 4.98 19.07
C PRO A 22 -4.35 3.66 18.33
N GLY A 23 -4.77 3.57 17.05
CA GLY A 23 -4.51 2.42 16.18
C GLY A 23 -3.02 2.16 15.98
N ILE A 24 -2.27 3.21 15.68
CA ILE A 24 -0.81 3.17 15.54
C ILE A 24 -0.13 2.73 16.85
N ALA A 25 -0.57 3.27 18.00
CA ALA A 25 -0.04 2.88 19.29
C ALA A 25 -0.24 1.36 19.56
N ARG A 26 -1.43 0.83 19.24
CA ARG A 26 -1.70 -0.61 19.33
C ARG A 26 -0.83 -1.43 18.36
N ALA A 27 -0.65 -0.97 17.12
CA ALA A 27 0.21 -1.65 16.14
C ALA A 27 1.66 -1.73 16.64
N ARG A 28 2.20 -0.63 17.14
CA ARG A 28 3.55 -0.59 17.76
C ARG A 28 3.68 -1.59 18.91
N GLY A 29 2.67 -1.69 19.77
CA GLY A 29 2.63 -2.67 20.86
C GLY A 29 2.64 -4.10 20.37
N ARG A 30 1.85 -4.43 19.35
CA ARG A 30 1.81 -5.78 18.75
C ARG A 30 3.11 -6.16 18.06
N LEU A 31 3.72 -5.24 17.32
CA LEU A 31 5.01 -5.48 16.66
C LEU A 31 6.11 -5.79 17.68
N ARG A 32 6.19 -5.01 18.76
CA ARG A 32 7.14 -5.27 19.86
C ARG A 32 6.89 -6.62 20.52
N ALA A 33 5.64 -6.96 20.82
CA ALA A 33 5.29 -8.24 21.43
C ALA A 33 5.62 -9.43 20.52
N ALA A 34 5.54 -9.23 19.20
CA ALA A 34 5.90 -10.24 18.20
C ALA A 34 7.41 -10.29 17.87
N GLY A 35 8.24 -9.46 18.49
CA GLY A 35 9.68 -9.39 18.20
C GLY A 35 9.99 -8.83 16.79
N VAL A 36 9.06 -8.13 16.16
CA VAL A 36 9.24 -7.56 14.82
C VAL A 36 9.93 -6.21 14.94
N ALA A 37 11.11 -6.08 14.39
CA ALA A 37 11.88 -4.83 14.31
C ALA A 37 11.33 -3.95 13.18
N ALA A 38 10.21 -3.26 13.46
CA ALA A 38 9.61 -2.31 12.52
C ALA A 38 9.20 -1.03 13.24
N THR A 39 9.35 0.09 12.57
CA THR A 39 8.85 1.40 13.02
C THR A 39 7.54 1.71 12.32
N VAL A 40 6.64 2.41 13.01
CA VAL A 40 5.38 2.90 12.45
C VAL A 40 5.26 4.36 12.81
N ASP A 41 5.34 5.23 11.82
CA ASP A 41 5.18 6.67 11.98
C ASP A 41 3.75 7.09 11.63
N GLY A 42 3.26 8.13 12.25
CA GLY A 42 1.95 8.69 11.93
C GLY A 42 1.11 9.07 13.16
N PRO A 43 -0.10 9.61 12.89
CA PRO A 43 -0.63 9.94 11.56
C PRO A 43 0.18 11.03 10.85
N VAL A 44 0.36 10.89 9.54
CA VAL A 44 1.09 11.84 8.69
C VAL A 44 0.13 12.32 7.59
N PRO A 45 0.13 13.59 7.18
CA PRO A 45 -0.63 14.03 6.02
C PRO A 45 -0.38 13.17 4.80
N ALA A 46 -1.45 12.74 4.11
CA ALA A 46 -1.35 11.72 3.08
C ALA A 46 -0.40 12.10 1.93
N GLU A 47 -0.48 13.34 1.44
CA GLU A 47 0.39 13.85 0.37
C GLU A 47 1.87 13.80 0.78
N SER A 48 2.17 14.12 2.04
CA SER A 48 3.53 14.04 2.57
C SER A 48 3.99 12.60 2.76
N ALA A 49 3.10 11.71 3.21
CA ALA A 49 3.41 10.29 3.40
C ALA A 49 3.84 9.64 2.08
N PHE A 50 3.06 9.80 1.02
CA PHE A 50 3.41 9.20 -0.28
C PHE A 50 4.65 9.82 -0.91
N ARG A 51 4.79 11.15 -0.88
CA ARG A 51 5.98 11.83 -1.39
C ARG A 51 7.27 11.36 -0.71
N LEU A 52 7.24 11.24 0.61
CA LEU A 52 8.39 10.80 1.38
C LEU A 52 8.68 9.30 1.21
N ALA A 53 7.65 8.47 1.06
CA ALA A 53 7.83 7.04 0.78
C ALA A 53 8.46 6.81 -0.59
N VAL A 54 7.99 7.51 -1.64
CA VAL A 54 8.63 7.48 -2.97
C VAL A 54 10.08 7.96 -2.89
N GLY A 55 10.39 8.93 -2.03
CA GLY A 55 11.75 9.38 -1.74
C GLY A 55 12.59 8.43 -0.87
N GLY A 56 12.08 7.23 -0.52
CA GLY A 56 12.82 6.21 0.20
C GLY A 56 12.86 6.37 1.73
N ARG A 57 12.03 7.28 2.31
CA ARG A 57 12.00 7.45 3.76
C ARG A 57 11.31 6.28 4.48
N TRP A 58 10.34 5.64 3.86
CA TRP A 58 9.61 4.51 4.42
C TRP A 58 9.45 3.39 3.39
N ASP A 59 9.42 2.16 3.86
CA ASP A 59 9.24 0.97 3.03
C ASP A 59 7.80 0.75 2.59
N GLY A 60 6.84 1.40 3.26
CA GLY A 60 5.42 1.28 2.96
C GLY A 60 4.56 2.36 3.58
N VAL A 61 3.38 2.53 3.03
CA VAL A 61 2.35 3.47 3.52
C VAL A 61 1.05 2.70 3.76
N VAL A 62 0.45 2.89 4.93
CA VAL A 62 -0.90 2.42 5.23
C VAL A 62 -1.88 3.56 4.95
N ALA A 63 -2.63 3.43 3.87
CA ALA A 63 -3.66 4.39 3.46
C ALA A 63 -4.99 4.10 4.16
N MET A 64 -5.76 5.15 4.41
CA MET A 64 -7.02 5.03 5.16
C MET A 64 -8.21 4.69 4.28
N TYR A 65 -8.14 4.94 2.98
CA TYR A 65 -9.19 4.60 2.02
C TYR A 65 -8.61 4.39 0.61
N HIS A 66 -9.42 3.81 -0.26
CA HIS A 66 -9.02 3.35 -1.59
C HIS A 66 -8.29 4.43 -2.41
N ASP A 67 -8.91 5.58 -2.64
CA ASP A 67 -8.34 6.59 -3.56
C ASP A 67 -7.08 7.24 -3.00
N GLN A 68 -6.97 7.33 -1.66
CA GLN A 68 -5.76 7.80 -1.00
C GLN A 68 -4.52 6.96 -1.37
N ALA A 69 -4.70 5.66 -1.60
CA ALA A 69 -3.64 4.76 -2.03
C ALA A 69 -3.49 4.72 -3.54
N THR A 70 -4.60 4.56 -4.27
CA THR A 70 -4.57 4.21 -5.69
C THR A 70 -4.19 5.38 -6.59
N ILE A 71 -4.54 6.62 -6.23
CA ILE A 71 -4.16 7.81 -7.00
C ILE A 71 -2.63 7.97 -7.04
N PRO A 72 -1.91 8.08 -5.91
CA PRO A 72 -0.46 8.24 -5.95
C PRO A 72 0.25 7.01 -6.51
N MET A 73 -0.25 5.80 -6.25
CA MET A 73 0.32 4.58 -6.82
C MET A 73 0.25 4.59 -8.35
N LYS A 74 -0.89 4.92 -8.94
CA LYS A 74 -1.05 4.97 -10.40
C LYS A 74 -0.23 6.08 -11.05
N VAL A 75 0.01 7.18 -10.36
CA VAL A 75 0.88 8.25 -10.84
C VAL A 75 2.35 7.86 -10.78
N ALA A 76 2.76 7.18 -9.70
CA ALA A 76 4.17 6.81 -9.48
C ALA A 76 4.60 5.58 -10.29
N SER A 77 3.71 4.63 -10.57
CA SER A 77 4.04 3.32 -11.15
C SER A 77 2.95 2.85 -12.12
N PHE A 78 2.62 3.68 -13.10
CA PHE A 78 1.59 3.33 -14.07
C PHE A 78 2.03 2.11 -14.91
N GLY A 79 1.23 1.02 -14.82
CA GLY A 79 1.46 -0.22 -15.57
C GLY A 79 2.37 -1.25 -14.90
N ASP A 80 3.17 -0.89 -13.89
CA ASP A 80 4.09 -1.81 -13.20
C ASP A 80 3.62 -2.19 -11.78
N ALA A 81 2.62 -1.50 -11.25
CA ALA A 81 2.10 -1.78 -9.92
C ALA A 81 1.40 -3.14 -9.88
N VAL A 82 1.62 -3.87 -8.79
CA VAL A 82 1.03 -5.20 -8.58
C VAL A 82 0.16 -5.18 -7.34
N ASN A 83 -1.08 -5.62 -7.50
CA ASN A 83 -1.97 -5.86 -6.37
C ASN A 83 -1.62 -7.21 -5.72
N VAL A 84 -1.35 -7.21 -4.41
CA VAL A 84 -1.01 -8.40 -3.63
C VAL A 84 -1.99 -8.56 -2.48
N SER A 85 -2.61 -9.74 -2.36
CA SER A 85 -3.44 -10.07 -1.20
C SER A 85 -2.60 -10.80 -0.16
N LEU A 86 -2.45 -10.20 1.01
CA LEU A 86 -1.69 -10.78 2.12
C LEU A 86 -2.60 -11.57 3.08
N GLY A 87 -2.02 -12.50 3.85
CA GLY A 87 -2.74 -13.28 4.87
C GLY A 87 -3.57 -14.44 4.31
N LEU A 88 -3.44 -14.77 3.03
CA LEU A 88 -4.06 -15.94 2.42
C LEU A 88 -3.13 -17.16 2.46
N PRO A 89 -3.66 -18.39 2.45
CA PRO A 89 -2.85 -19.62 2.36
C PRO A 89 -2.25 -19.83 0.96
N ILE A 90 -2.56 -18.96 0.03
CA ILE A 90 -2.06 -18.96 -1.34
C ILE A 90 -1.38 -17.61 -1.66
N VAL A 91 -0.46 -17.61 -2.61
CA VAL A 91 0.06 -16.37 -3.20
C VAL A 91 -0.97 -15.84 -4.20
N ARG A 92 -1.49 -14.64 -3.98
CA ARG A 92 -2.39 -13.95 -4.90
C ARG A 92 -1.81 -12.61 -5.30
N THR A 93 -1.48 -12.50 -6.56
CA THR A 93 -1.08 -11.25 -7.21
C THR A 93 -2.02 -10.96 -8.38
N SER A 94 -2.22 -9.71 -8.71
CA SER A 94 -2.98 -9.29 -9.89
C SER A 94 -2.49 -7.95 -10.41
N VAL A 95 -2.91 -7.61 -11.62
CA VAL A 95 -2.69 -6.30 -12.21
C VAL A 95 -3.42 -5.19 -11.43
N ASP A 96 -3.01 -3.96 -11.60
CA ASP A 96 -3.60 -2.77 -10.99
C ASP A 96 -4.67 -2.09 -11.85
N HIS A 97 -4.78 -2.49 -13.12
CA HIS A 97 -5.77 -1.93 -14.05
C HIS A 97 -7.13 -2.65 -13.98
N GLY A 98 -8.17 -1.97 -14.50
CA GLY A 98 -9.51 -2.53 -14.63
C GLY A 98 -9.66 -3.52 -15.80
N THR A 99 -10.90 -3.90 -16.10
CA THR A 99 -11.23 -4.95 -17.09
C THR A 99 -10.87 -4.58 -18.54
N ALA A 100 -10.65 -3.29 -18.85
CA ALA A 100 -10.24 -2.81 -20.18
C ALA A 100 -11.15 -3.33 -21.31
N TYR A 101 -12.46 -3.20 -21.16
CA TYR A 101 -13.47 -3.65 -22.15
C TYR A 101 -13.24 -3.08 -23.54
N ASP A 102 -12.69 -1.87 -23.64
CA ASP A 102 -12.34 -1.20 -24.90
C ASP A 102 -11.23 -1.93 -25.68
N ARG A 103 -10.47 -2.80 -25.04
CA ARG A 103 -9.37 -3.59 -25.62
C ARG A 103 -9.79 -5.00 -25.97
N ALA A 104 -10.96 -5.47 -25.51
CA ALA A 104 -11.42 -6.83 -25.74
C ALA A 104 -11.55 -7.14 -27.24
N GLY A 105 -10.95 -8.24 -27.69
CA GLY A 105 -10.95 -8.68 -29.09
C GLY A 105 -10.05 -7.87 -30.04
N ARG A 106 -9.36 -6.83 -29.56
CA ARG A 106 -8.53 -5.98 -30.40
C ARG A 106 -7.04 -6.32 -30.41
N TRP A 107 -6.60 -7.21 -29.51
CA TRP A 107 -5.20 -7.63 -29.35
C TRP A 107 -4.22 -6.45 -29.10
N THR A 108 -4.72 -5.40 -28.45
CA THR A 108 -3.96 -4.16 -28.16
C THR A 108 -3.76 -3.94 -26.66
N ALA A 109 -3.99 -4.96 -25.84
CA ALA A 109 -3.74 -4.89 -24.41
C ALA A 109 -2.25 -4.88 -24.12
N ASP A 110 -1.82 -4.07 -23.14
CA ASP A 110 -0.46 -4.08 -22.63
C ASP A 110 -0.33 -5.21 -21.59
N GLU A 111 0.63 -6.10 -21.79
CA GLU A 111 0.85 -7.22 -20.87
C GLU A 111 1.83 -6.91 -19.73
N ALA A 112 2.41 -5.71 -19.65
CA ALA A 112 3.44 -5.36 -18.67
C ALA A 112 2.98 -5.61 -17.23
N GLY A 113 1.79 -5.16 -16.85
CA GLY A 113 1.21 -5.39 -15.53
C GLY A 113 1.04 -6.87 -15.18
N MET A 114 0.58 -7.69 -16.14
CA MET A 114 0.45 -9.14 -15.93
C MET A 114 1.81 -9.80 -15.77
N ARG A 115 2.79 -9.39 -16.54
CA ARG A 115 4.18 -9.87 -16.44
C ARG A 115 4.77 -9.54 -15.07
N ALA A 116 4.57 -8.30 -14.56
CA ALA A 116 4.99 -7.88 -13.23
C ALA A 116 4.31 -8.73 -12.14
N ALA A 117 2.99 -8.93 -12.24
CA ALA A 117 2.23 -9.74 -11.28
C ALA A 117 2.72 -11.21 -11.24
N LEU A 118 2.95 -11.84 -12.39
CA LEU A 118 3.49 -13.20 -12.47
C LEU A 118 4.90 -13.29 -11.91
N SER A 119 5.76 -12.32 -12.21
CA SER A 119 7.14 -12.26 -11.71
C SER A 119 7.15 -12.16 -10.18
N LEU A 120 6.31 -11.30 -9.61
CA LEU A 120 6.19 -11.17 -8.16
C LEU A 120 5.62 -12.44 -7.52
N ALA A 121 4.63 -13.09 -8.12
CA ALA A 121 4.09 -14.35 -7.63
C ALA A 121 5.18 -15.44 -7.53
N ARG A 122 6.08 -15.51 -8.53
CA ARG A 122 7.21 -16.45 -8.51
C ARG A 122 8.18 -16.15 -7.37
N LEU A 123 8.51 -14.88 -7.14
CA LEU A 123 9.37 -14.45 -6.02
C LEU A 123 8.75 -14.77 -4.66
N LEU A 124 7.48 -14.51 -4.48
CA LEU A 124 6.77 -14.77 -3.22
C LEU A 124 6.61 -16.28 -2.93
N ARG A 125 6.59 -17.12 -3.96
CA ARG A 125 6.52 -18.59 -3.83
C ARG A 125 7.88 -19.23 -3.55
N ALA A 126 8.98 -18.57 -3.86
CA ALA A 126 10.30 -19.11 -3.62
C ALA A 126 10.49 -19.46 -2.13
N PRO A 127 11.11 -20.61 -1.77
CA PRO A 127 11.41 -20.92 -0.39
C PRO A 127 12.29 -19.80 0.19
N ARG A 128 11.83 -19.17 1.27
CA ARG A 128 12.70 -18.23 1.99
C ARG A 128 13.85 -19.02 2.60
N PRO A 129 15.12 -18.58 2.47
CA PRO A 129 16.19 -19.16 3.23
C PRO A 129 15.80 -19.11 4.71
N ARG A 130 15.85 -20.25 5.38
CA ARG A 130 15.62 -20.30 6.84
C ARG A 130 16.74 -19.49 7.51
N PRO A 131 16.43 -18.68 8.52
CA PRO A 131 17.46 -17.98 9.29
C PRO A 131 18.40 -18.94 9.99
#